data_8bf7ab6d6d52821720d766b7ea235268
#
_entry.id   8bf7ab6d6d52821720d766b7ea235268
#
_cell.length_a   1.000
_cell.length_b   1.000
_cell.length_c   1.000
_cell.angle_alpha   90.00
_cell.angle_beta   90.00
_cell.angle_gamma   90.00
#
_symmetry.space_group_name_H-M   'P 1'
#
loop_
_entity.id
_entity.type
_entity.pdbx_description
1 polymer ?
#
loop_
_entity_poly.entity_id
_entity_poly.type
_entity_poly.pdbx_seq_one_letter_code
_entity_poly.pdbx_strand_id
1 'polypeptide(L)'
;HVEQPRGMVRVENVIGTLTGSEFPDEWIILGSHYDAWEFGATDPNSGTAMLLTLADALGDMVKKGYRPRRTIKIAHWDAEEHGILGSTEWVEQFREDLNEKCLAYFNADGACSGMSFGGAASPSLKALMIDATRVVPYPKSEKTVYDHWTEKVANNAEGPAIGNLGGGSDHLGFYAHLGIPALSAGMGGPTMYHSAYDNFHWYETVGEPDFVAGPTVAKVMGIMALRMANAEVIPFDVARYGVDLNNHLQTAAKQIQTYAPQFSVEKLRASATQIKQHADQLATALRLKLDGKGLSTQQLAALNKTMISLERAFLDEKGMAYGTWYRSLYASSDPYSGYASWMLPGFLFEASLESTEALPDLEQRHLAAFQRLDTKILTMLKTLK
;
A
#
# COMPACT_ATOMS: atom_id res chain seq x y z
N HIS A 1 -15.69 -27.91 25.51
CA HIS A 1 -16.54 -28.30 24.38
C HIS A 1 -16.72 -27.09 23.49
N VAL A 2 -16.46 -27.24 22.22
CA VAL A 2 -16.64 -26.17 21.21
C VAL A 2 -17.63 -26.69 20.17
N GLU A 3 -18.69 -25.94 19.93
CA GLU A 3 -19.65 -26.19 18.87
C GLU A 3 -19.56 -25.06 17.85
N GLN A 4 -19.24 -25.42 16.61
CA GLN A 4 -19.18 -24.48 15.50
C GLN A 4 -20.19 -24.94 14.43
N PRO A 5 -21.42 -24.43 14.42
CA PRO A 5 -22.36 -24.72 13.35
C PRO A 5 -21.81 -24.18 12.02
N ARG A 6 -21.82 -25.01 10.99
CA ARG A 6 -21.39 -24.63 9.64
C ARG A 6 -22.61 -24.41 8.75
N GLY A 7 -22.60 -23.37 7.98
CA GLY A 7 -23.67 -23.06 7.03
C GLY A 7 -23.22 -22.00 6.02
N MET A 8 -24.01 -21.83 4.97
CA MET A 8 -23.83 -20.72 4.04
C MET A 8 -24.33 -19.43 4.69
N VAL A 9 -23.49 -18.40 4.66
CA VAL A 9 -23.83 -17.05 5.08
C VAL A 9 -23.65 -16.11 3.91
N ARG A 10 -24.42 -15.03 3.87
CA ARG A 10 -24.29 -13.97 2.88
C ARG A 10 -23.26 -12.97 3.38
N VAL A 11 -22.30 -12.66 2.53
CA VAL A 11 -21.24 -11.66 2.75
C VAL A 11 -21.49 -10.50 1.78
N GLU A 12 -21.41 -9.25 2.26
CA GLU A 12 -21.75 -8.08 1.46
C GLU A 12 -20.69 -6.96 1.63
N ASN A 13 -19.96 -6.65 0.58
CA ASN A 13 -19.11 -5.45 0.56
C ASN A 13 -19.95 -4.20 0.25
N VAL A 14 -19.63 -3.09 0.92
CA VAL A 14 -20.29 -1.80 0.68
C VAL A 14 -19.30 -0.83 0.05
N ILE A 15 -19.58 -0.36 -1.17
CA ILE A 15 -18.66 0.49 -1.91
C ILE A 15 -19.33 1.79 -2.33
N GLY A 16 -18.89 2.90 -1.74
CA GLY A 16 -19.22 4.26 -2.15
C GLY A 16 -18.31 4.73 -3.29
N THR A 17 -18.86 5.35 -4.32
CA THR A 17 -18.09 5.85 -5.46
C THR A 17 -18.31 7.33 -5.69
N LEU A 18 -17.24 8.11 -5.62
CA LEU A 18 -17.18 9.49 -6.07
C LEU A 18 -16.51 9.52 -7.44
N THR A 19 -17.33 9.52 -8.50
CA THR A 19 -16.87 9.52 -9.88
C THR A 19 -16.05 10.77 -10.21
N GLY A 20 -14.89 10.59 -10.81
CA GLY A 20 -14.01 11.67 -11.24
C GLY A 20 -14.58 12.48 -12.38
N SER A 21 -14.20 13.78 -12.44
CA SER A 21 -14.69 14.70 -13.46
C SER A 21 -14.02 14.56 -14.82
N GLU A 22 -12.78 14.04 -14.86
CA GLU A 22 -11.98 13.95 -16.10
C GLU A 22 -11.54 12.52 -16.42
N PHE A 23 -11.20 11.74 -15.38
CA PHE A 23 -10.69 10.37 -15.51
C PHE A 23 -11.56 9.41 -14.66
N PRO A 24 -12.82 9.16 -15.06
CA PRO A 24 -13.74 8.33 -14.28
C PRO A 24 -13.28 6.87 -14.16
N ASP A 25 -12.46 6.40 -15.08
CA ASP A 25 -11.89 5.05 -15.12
C ASP A 25 -10.52 4.94 -14.45
N GLU A 26 -10.02 5.98 -13.80
CA GLU A 26 -8.81 5.93 -12.98
C GLU A 26 -9.21 5.98 -11.50
N TRP A 27 -8.98 4.87 -10.75
CA TRP A 27 -9.55 4.67 -9.42
C TRP A 27 -8.49 4.72 -8.31
N ILE A 28 -8.78 5.45 -7.25
CA ILE A 28 -8.12 5.37 -5.96
C ILE A 28 -9.11 4.72 -5.00
N ILE A 29 -8.74 3.64 -4.34
CA ILE A 29 -9.63 2.90 -3.45
C ILE A 29 -9.09 3.03 -2.03
N LEU A 30 -9.95 3.45 -1.09
CA LEU A 30 -9.66 3.43 0.34
C LEU A 30 -10.59 2.39 0.96
N GLY A 31 -10.08 1.54 1.84
CA GLY A 31 -10.87 0.47 2.41
C GLY A 31 -10.53 0.15 3.85
N SER A 32 -11.52 -0.37 4.54
CA SER A 32 -11.46 -0.99 5.86
C SER A 32 -12.52 -2.07 5.92
N HIS A 33 -12.33 -3.13 6.66
CA HIS A 33 -13.42 -4.06 6.91
C HIS A 33 -14.39 -3.54 7.95
N TYR A 34 -15.54 -4.19 8.15
CA TYR A 34 -16.56 -3.79 9.10
C TYR A 34 -17.12 -4.94 9.92
N ASP A 35 -16.74 -6.18 9.60
CA ASP A 35 -16.93 -7.32 10.49
C ASP A 35 -15.86 -7.31 11.60
N ALA A 36 -16.14 -7.93 12.72
CA ALA A 36 -15.26 -7.97 13.87
C ALA A 36 -15.41 -9.28 14.63
N TRP A 37 -14.36 -9.72 15.35
CA TRP A 37 -14.44 -10.91 16.20
C TRP A 37 -15.45 -10.78 17.32
N GLU A 38 -15.61 -9.59 17.88
CA GLU A 38 -16.53 -9.31 18.97
C GLU A 38 -17.21 -7.94 18.75
N PHE A 39 -16.83 -6.90 19.51
CA PHE A 39 -17.37 -5.55 19.36
C PHE A 39 -16.59 -4.67 18.41
N GLY A 40 -15.29 -4.94 18.25
CA GLY A 40 -14.43 -4.33 17.25
C GLY A 40 -14.31 -2.81 17.28
N ALA A 41 -14.24 -2.21 18.47
CA ALA A 41 -14.21 -0.75 18.57
C ALA A 41 -12.95 -0.14 17.95
N THR A 42 -11.80 -0.80 18.14
CA THR A 42 -10.56 -0.45 17.44
C THR A 42 -10.50 -1.14 16.09
N ASP A 43 -10.64 -2.45 16.08
CA ASP A 43 -10.48 -3.34 14.94
C ASP A 43 -11.84 -3.95 14.54
N PRO A 44 -12.43 -3.45 13.42
CA PRO A 44 -11.94 -2.40 12.52
C PRO A 44 -12.66 -1.05 12.65
N ASN A 45 -13.64 -0.91 13.58
CA ASN A 45 -14.60 0.19 13.55
C ASN A 45 -13.95 1.57 13.63
N SER A 46 -12.76 1.70 14.22
CA SER A 46 -12.03 2.97 14.24
C SER A 46 -11.64 3.44 12.82
N GLY A 47 -11.21 2.53 11.97
CA GLY A 47 -10.91 2.80 10.56
C GLY A 47 -12.17 2.98 9.70
N THR A 48 -13.15 2.11 9.90
CA THR A 48 -14.46 2.20 9.22
C THR A 48 -15.15 3.53 9.50
N ALA A 49 -15.22 3.97 10.76
CA ALA A 49 -15.79 5.27 11.14
C ALA A 49 -14.99 6.45 10.57
N MET A 50 -13.67 6.34 10.55
CA MET A 50 -12.78 7.33 9.93
C MET A 50 -13.07 7.46 8.43
N LEU A 51 -13.23 6.36 7.70
CA LEU A 51 -13.55 6.39 6.26
C LEU A 51 -14.96 6.94 5.99
N LEU A 52 -15.94 6.66 6.84
CA LEU A 52 -17.28 7.27 6.73
C LEU A 52 -17.21 8.80 6.93
N THR A 53 -16.41 9.26 7.88
CA THR A 53 -16.14 10.69 8.09
C THR A 53 -15.48 11.33 6.87
N LEU A 54 -14.51 10.64 6.27
CA LEU A 54 -13.87 11.09 5.03
C LEU A 54 -14.86 11.12 3.86
N ALA A 55 -15.74 10.14 3.74
CA ALA A 55 -16.78 10.09 2.70
C ALA A 55 -17.73 11.29 2.79
N ASP A 56 -18.16 11.66 4.01
CA ASP A 56 -19.00 12.83 4.24
C ASP A 56 -18.28 14.12 3.85
N ALA A 57 -17.02 14.29 4.28
CA ALA A 57 -16.18 15.44 3.92
C ALA A 57 -15.98 15.57 2.40
N LEU A 58 -15.75 14.46 1.69
CA LEU A 58 -15.66 14.45 0.23
C LEU A 58 -16.99 14.81 -0.42
N GLY A 59 -18.12 14.32 0.12
CA GLY A 59 -19.47 14.69 -0.31
C GLY A 59 -19.73 16.18 -0.18
N ASP A 60 -19.35 16.79 0.94
CA ASP A 60 -19.49 18.24 1.16
C ASP A 60 -18.59 19.07 0.24
N MET A 61 -17.38 18.58 -0.05
CA MET A 61 -16.48 19.20 -1.02
C MET A 61 -17.16 19.27 -2.41
N VAL A 62 -17.80 18.17 -2.84
CA VAL A 62 -18.52 18.12 -4.12
C VAL A 62 -19.72 19.06 -4.14
N LYS A 63 -20.52 19.13 -3.05
CA LYS A 63 -21.64 20.11 -2.93
C LYS A 63 -21.17 21.55 -3.08
N LYS A 64 -19.92 21.84 -2.67
CA LYS A 64 -19.27 23.16 -2.85
C LYS A 64 -18.65 23.38 -4.23
N GLY A 65 -18.80 22.43 -5.16
CA GLY A 65 -18.32 22.52 -6.53
C GLY A 65 -16.91 21.96 -6.78
N TYR A 66 -16.26 21.37 -5.77
CA TYR A 66 -14.94 20.78 -5.90
C TYR A 66 -15.03 19.28 -6.12
N ARG A 67 -14.94 18.84 -7.36
CA ARG A 67 -14.95 17.41 -7.73
C ARG A 67 -13.55 16.97 -8.14
N PRO A 68 -13.01 15.86 -7.59
CA PRO A 68 -11.70 15.34 -7.99
C PRO A 68 -11.71 14.93 -9.47
N ARG A 69 -10.55 15.00 -10.13
CA ARG A 69 -10.40 14.62 -11.54
C ARG A 69 -10.53 13.11 -11.74
N ARG A 70 -10.01 12.31 -10.81
CA ARG A 70 -10.08 10.84 -10.80
C ARG A 70 -11.14 10.35 -9.82
N THR A 71 -11.60 9.13 -10.04
CA THR A 71 -12.59 8.48 -9.18
C THR A 71 -11.96 8.06 -7.84
N ILE A 72 -12.65 8.38 -6.75
CA ILE A 72 -12.32 7.88 -5.41
C ILE A 72 -13.41 6.90 -4.99
N LYS A 73 -13.02 5.70 -4.57
CA LYS A 73 -13.91 4.69 -4.01
C LYS A 73 -13.60 4.52 -2.52
N ILE A 74 -14.64 4.44 -1.69
CA ILE A 74 -14.53 4.04 -0.29
C ILE A 74 -15.23 2.71 -0.16
N ALA A 75 -14.51 1.71 0.32
CA ALA A 75 -14.95 0.33 0.43
C ALA A 75 -14.96 -0.12 1.89
N HIS A 76 -16.05 -0.76 2.30
CA HIS A 76 -16.16 -1.47 3.56
C HIS A 76 -16.33 -2.95 3.24
N TRP A 77 -15.35 -3.74 3.69
CA TRP A 77 -15.25 -5.16 3.38
C TRP A 77 -15.90 -5.99 4.48
N ASP A 78 -16.53 -7.07 4.09
CA ASP A 78 -17.13 -8.05 4.99
C ASP A 78 -16.27 -9.32 5.08
N ALA A 79 -16.37 -10.02 6.19
CA ALA A 79 -15.69 -11.30 6.45
C ALA A 79 -14.16 -11.24 6.28
N GLU A 80 -13.54 -10.13 6.68
CA GLU A 80 -12.08 -10.00 6.76
C GLU A 80 -11.51 -10.95 7.81
N GLU A 81 -12.12 -10.97 8.99
CA GLU A 81 -11.73 -11.76 10.15
C GLU A 81 -11.80 -13.29 9.92
N HIS A 82 -12.45 -13.69 8.84
CA HIS A 82 -12.55 -15.08 8.42
C HIS A 82 -11.61 -15.45 7.27
N GLY A 83 -10.53 -14.69 7.09
CA GLY A 83 -9.49 -14.93 6.09
C GLY A 83 -9.53 -13.95 4.91
N ILE A 84 -9.85 -12.70 5.18
CA ILE A 84 -9.84 -11.60 4.19
C ILE A 84 -10.77 -11.88 3.00
N LEU A 85 -11.93 -12.53 3.26
CA LEU A 85 -12.77 -13.09 2.19
C LEU A 85 -13.38 -12.01 1.31
N GLY A 86 -14.02 -10.99 1.89
CA GLY A 86 -14.78 -10.00 1.13
C GLY A 86 -13.95 -9.22 0.13
N SER A 87 -12.80 -8.71 0.54
CA SER A 87 -11.90 -7.95 -0.33
C SER A 87 -11.19 -8.83 -1.35
N THR A 88 -10.75 -10.05 -0.98
CA THR A 88 -10.04 -10.94 -1.92
C THR A 88 -10.97 -11.48 -3.01
N GLU A 89 -12.16 -11.91 -2.67
CA GLU A 89 -13.17 -12.33 -3.66
C GLU A 89 -13.56 -11.18 -4.60
N TRP A 90 -13.72 -9.97 -4.05
CA TRP A 90 -14.00 -8.79 -4.87
C TRP A 90 -12.84 -8.45 -5.82
N VAL A 91 -11.60 -8.55 -5.35
CA VAL A 91 -10.39 -8.34 -6.16
C VAL A 91 -10.31 -9.37 -7.29
N GLU A 92 -10.63 -10.62 -7.03
CA GLU A 92 -10.67 -11.68 -8.05
C GLU A 92 -11.79 -11.46 -9.07
N GLN A 93 -12.97 -11.11 -8.61
CA GLN A 93 -14.14 -10.85 -9.46
C GLN A 93 -13.90 -9.67 -10.40
N PHE A 94 -13.30 -8.59 -9.92
CA PHE A 94 -13.06 -7.35 -10.68
C PHE A 94 -11.61 -7.21 -11.17
N ARG A 95 -10.90 -8.33 -11.31
CA ARG A 95 -9.48 -8.37 -11.68
C ARG A 95 -9.16 -7.55 -12.93
N GLU A 96 -9.95 -7.66 -13.97
CA GLU A 96 -9.71 -6.98 -15.25
C GLU A 96 -9.85 -5.46 -15.08
N ASP A 97 -10.95 -5.00 -14.50
CA ASP A 97 -11.17 -3.60 -14.21
C ASP A 97 -10.08 -3.02 -13.29
N LEU A 98 -9.71 -3.73 -12.24
CA LEU A 98 -8.68 -3.31 -11.30
C LEU A 98 -7.30 -3.20 -11.97
N ASN A 99 -6.97 -4.14 -12.84
CA ASN A 99 -5.72 -4.10 -13.60
C ASN A 99 -5.63 -2.90 -14.55
N GLU A 100 -6.74 -2.46 -15.10
CA GLU A 100 -6.77 -1.33 -16.02
C GLU A 100 -6.92 0.01 -15.30
N LYS A 101 -7.72 0.05 -14.21
CA LYS A 101 -8.25 1.29 -13.65
C LYS A 101 -7.70 1.65 -12.27
N CYS A 102 -7.26 0.67 -11.45
CA CYS A 102 -6.86 0.94 -10.09
C CYS A 102 -5.41 1.45 -10.00
N LEU A 103 -5.23 2.67 -9.48
CA LEU A 103 -3.94 3.30 -9.24
C LEU A 103 -3.31 2.80 -7.95
N ALA A 104 -4.10 2.79 -6.88
CA ALA A 104 -3.63 2.44 -5.54
C ALA A 104 -4.78 2.04 -4.62
N TYR A 105 -4.45 1.25 -3.61
CA TYR A 105 -5.32 0.91 -2.48
C TYR A 105 -4.75 1.46 -1.16
N PHE A 106 -5.59 2.14 -0.39
CA PHE A 106 -5.24 2.69 0.93
C PHE A 106 -6.01 1.96 2.00
N ASN A 107 -5.32 1.23 2.84
CA ASN A 107 -5.88 0.43 3.92
C ASN A 107 -6.01 1.24 5.21
N ALA A 108 -7.15 1.12 5.88
CA ALA A 108 -7.47 1.87 7.09
C ALA A 108 -7.96 0.99 8.25
N ASP A 109 -7.59 -0.27 8.23
CA ASP A 109 -7.91 -1.24 9.26
C ASP A 109 -7.29 -0.87 10.61
N GLY A 110 -8.10 -0.86 11.68
CA GLY A 110 -7.67 -0.50 13.03
C GLY A 110 -6.96 0.85 13.14
N ALA A 111 -7.27 1.79 12.24
CA ALA A 111 -6.42 2.94 11.94
C ALA A 111 -6.32 4.01 13.04
N CYS A 112 -7.19 3.98 14.05
CA CYS A 112 -7.32 5.06 15.03
C CYS A 112 -7.45 4.51 16.46
N SER A 113 -6.32 4.19 17.09
CA SER A 113 -6.30 3.64 18.47
C SER A 113 -5.43 4.44 19.44
N GLY A 114 -4.92 5.61 19.03
CA GLY A 114 -4.08 6.43 19.90
C GLY A 114 -3.33 7.54 19.16
N MET A 115 -2.18 7.95 19.71
CA MET A 115 -1.50 9.17 19.30
C MET A 115 -0.20 8.95 18.50
N SER A 116 0.17 7.71 18.18
CA SER A 116 1.42 7.42 17.46
C SER A 116 1.16 7.22 15.97
N PHE A 117 1.41 8.22 15.14
CA PHE A 117 1.32 8.06 13.69
C PHE A 117 2.38 7.08 13.17
N GLY A 118 1.98 6.22 12.24
CA GLY A 118 2.82 5.28 11.54
C GLY A 118 2.15 4.77 10.28
N GLY A 119 2.91 4.02 9.49
CA GLY A 119 2.37 3.39 8.29
C GLY A 119 3.35 2.47 7.59
N ALA A 120 2.81 1.70 6.66
CA ALA A 120 3.53 0.82 5.75
C ALA A 120 3.06 1.11 4.32
N ALA A 121 3.95 1.00 3.35
CA ALA A 121 3.60 1.33 1.97
C ALA A 121 4.48 0.61 0.96
N SER A 122 3.91 0.34 -0.22
CA SER A 122 4.71 0.04 -1.41
C SER A 122 5.64 1.22 -1.75
N PRO A 123 6.79 0.96 -2.38
CA PRO A 123 7.80 2.00 -2.61
C PRO A 123 7.25 3.26 -3.25
N SER A 124 6.42 3.12 -4.26
CA SER A 124 5.84 4.23 -5.03
C SER A 124 4.99 5.21 -4.21
N LEU A 125 4.44 4.78 -3.07
CA LEU A 125 3.53 5.58 -2.25
C LEU A 125 4.20 6.21 -1.01
N LYS A 126 5.45 5.85 -0.69
CA LYS A 126 6.14 6.34 0.52
C LYS A 126 6.29 7.86 0.53
N ALA A 127 6.70 8.47 -0.58
CA ALA A 127 6.82 9.92 -0.68
C ALA A 127 5.46 10.63 -0.52
N LEU A 128 4.40 10.09 -1.12
CA LEU A 128 3.04 10.64 -0.99
C LEU A 128 2.56 10.68 0.47
N MET A 129 2.86 9.61 1.24
CA MET A 129 2.53 9.53 2.66
C MET A 129 3.32 10.58 3.46
N ILE A 130 4.62 10.69 3.25
CA ILE A 130 5.47 11.69 3.90
C ILE A 130 4.94 13.10 3.63
N ASP A 131 4.68 13.42 2.37
CA ASP A 131 4.24 14.75 1.97
C ASP A 131 2.86 15.12 2.52
N ALA A 132 1.96 14.16 2.66
CA ALA A 132 0.67 14.38 3.29
C ALA A 132 0.81 14.72 4.78
N THR A 133 1.69 14.02 5.49
CA THR A 133 1.91 14.26 6.92
C THR A 133 2.57 15.62 7.24
N ARG A 134 3.28 16.22 6.28
CA ARG A 134 3.92 17.56 6.43
C ARG A 134 2.92 18.71 6.51
N VAL A 135 1.69 18.52 6.04
CA VAL A 135 0.68 19.59 5.99
C VAL A 135 -0.50 19.36 6.94
N VAL A 136 -0.53 18.24 7.62
CA VAL A 136 -1.58 17.94 8.61
C VAL A 136 -1.09 18.29 10.01
N PRO A 137 -1.81 19.18 10.73
CA PRO A 137 -1.48 19.50 12.12
C PRO A 137 -1.60 18.26 13.01
N TYR A 138 -0.63 18.08 13.89
CA TYR A 138 -0.72 17.06 14.93
C TYR A 138 -1.65 17.54 16.07
N PRO A 139 -2.53 16.68 16.61
CA PRO A 139 -3.51 17.08 17.61
C PRO A 139 -2.88 17.76 18.84
N LYS A 140 -3.49 18.85 19.30
CA LYS A 140 -3.07 19.60 20.50
C LYS A 140 -1.61 20.09 20.46
N SER A 141 -1.07 20.39 19.28
CA SER A 141 0.32 20.78 19.06
C SER A 141 0.45 21.81 17.93
N GLU A 142 1.51 22.63 17.98
CA GLU A 142 1.91 23.49 16.87
C GLU A 142 2.70 22.75 15.78
N LYS A 143 2.97 21.45 15.99
CA LYS A 143 3.73 20.60 15.07
C LYS A 143 2.81 19.95 14.04
N THR A 144 3.42 19.49 12.93
CA THR A 144 2.75 18.63 11.97
C THR A 144 2.81 17.15 12.41
N VAL A 145 2.00 16.31 11.77
CA VAL A 145 2.10 14.85 11.93
C VAL A 145 3.49 14.37 11.56
N TYR A 146 4.12 14.94 10.52
CA TYR A 146 5.49 14.63 10.11
C TYR A 146 6.50 14.94 11.22
N ASP A 147 6.43 16.13 11.81
CA ASP A 147 7.37 16.55 12.86
C ASP A 147 7.31 15.60 14.06
N HIS A 148 6.08 15.26 14.50
CA HIS A 148 5.89 14.33 15.62
C HIS A 148 6.33 12.90 15.26
N TRP A 149 6.07 12.45 14.04
CA TRP A 149 6.47 11.12 13.57
C TRP A 149 8.00 10.96 13.54
N THR A 150 8.71 11.99 13.13
CA THR A 150 10.17 12.00 13.01
C THR A 150 10.91 12.19 14.33
N GLU A 151 10.28 12.74 15.37
CA GLU A 151 10.90 12.89 16.70
C GLU A 151 11.36 11.57 17.33
N LYS A 152 10.69 10.48 17.00
CA LYS A 152 10.97 9.14 17.55
C LYS A 152 12.13 8.43 16.84
N VAL A 153 12.66 9.00 15.75
CA VAL A 153 13.72 8.37 14.93
C VAL A 153 15.03 9.07 15.23
N ALA A 154 15.92 8.43 15.96
CA ALA A 154 17.28 8.90 16.15
C ALA A 154 18.00 8.89 14.79
N ASN A 155 18.56 10.03 14.36
CA ASN A 155 19.24 10.25 13.07
C ASN A 155 18.30 10.30 11.85
N ASN A 156 17.58 11.38 11.74
CA ASN A 156 16.54 11.69 10.75
C ASN A 156 17.02 11.95 9.30
N ALA A 157 18.21 11.55 8.90
CA ALA A 157 18.73 11.81 7.54
C ALA A 157 17.88 11.16 6.42
N GLU A 158 17.16 10.07 6.71
CA GLU A 158 16.34 9.33 5.76
C GLU A 158 14.82 9.58 5.91
N GLY A 159 14.40 10.42 6.85
CA GLY A 159 12.99 10.66 7.17
C GLY A 159 12.37 9.61 8.11
N PRO A 160 11.03 9.57 8.23
CA PRO A 160 10.34 8.64 9.13
C PRO A 160 10.46 7.20 8.66
N ALA A 161 10.45 6.26 9.60
CA ALA A 161 10.41 4.84 9.31
C ALA A 161 9.03 4.46 8.73
N ILE A 162 9.01 4.07 7.46
CA ILE A 162 7.83 3.51 6.80
C ILE A 162 8.02 2.01 6.65
N GLY A 163 7.07 1.24 7.22
CA GLY A 163 7.07 -0.21 7.15
C GLY A 163 6.84 -0.76 5.74
N ASN A 164 7.01 -2.06 5.62
CA ASN A 164 6.61 -2.81 4.43
C ASN A 164 5.24 -3.45 4.68
N LEU A 165 4.45 -3.57 3.63
CA LEU A 165 3.18 -4.28 3.71
C LEU A 165 3.40 -5.79 3.68
N GLY A 166 2.67 -6.49 4.56
CA GLY A 166 2.62 -7.96 4.61
C GLY A 166 1.24 -8.47 4.25
N GLY A 167 0.76 -9.41 5.04
CA GLY A 167 -0.62 -9.91 5.03
C GLY A 167 -1.46 -9.31 6.15
N GLY A 168 -2.53 -10.02 6.50
CA GLY A 168 -3.34 -9.72 7.69
C GLY A 168 -4.23 -8.50 7.56
N SER A 169 -4.59 -8.08 6.34
CA SER A 169 -5.67 -7.11 6.08
C SER A 169 -5.98 -7.00 4.58
N ASP A 170 -7.00 -6.24 4.23
CA ASP A 170 -7.65 -6.13 2.90
C ASP A 170 -6.75 -5.67 1.75
N HIS A 171 -5.59 -5.09 2.02
CA HIS A 171 -4.62 -4.72 0.98
C HIS A 171 -3.99 -5.93 0.28
N LEU A 172 -4.11 -7.14 0.87
CA LEU A 172 -3.40 -8.33 0.42
C LEU A 172 -3.74 -8.69 -1.03
N GLY A 173 -5.04 -8.74 -1.37
CA GLY A 173 -5.48 -9.08 -2.73
C GLY A 173 -4.99 -8.07 -3.78
N PHE A 174 -5.04 -6.78 -3.46
CA PHE A 174 -4.56 -5.73 -4.35
C PHE A 174 -3.05 -5.82 -4.58
N TYR A 175 -2.27 -6.00 -3.51
CA TYR A 175 -0.82 -5.90 -3.53
C TYR A 175 -0.14 -7.20 -3.95
N ALA A 176 -0.44 -8.31 -3.26
CA ALA A 176 0.24 -9.59 -3.49
C ALA A 176 -0.30 -10.35 -4.70
N HIS A 177 -1.58 -10.15 -5.07
CA HIS A 177 -2.22 -10.86 -6.18
C HIS A 177 -2.23 -10.04 -7.49
N LEU A 178 -2.58 -8.75 -7.44
CA LEU A 178 -2.70 -7.91 -8.63
C LEU A 178 -1.54 -6.91 -8.84
N GLY A 179 -0.60 -6.79 -7.91
CA GLY A 179 0.50 -5.83 -8.02
C GLY A 179 -0.01 -4.39 -8.13
N ILE A 180 -1.04 -4.06 -7.37
CA ILE A 180 -1.54 -2.69 -7.23
C ILE A 180 -0.83 -2.07 -6.03
N PRO A 181 -0.21 -0.89 -6.20
CA PRO A 181 0.41 -0.19 -5.09
C PRO A 181 -0.55 -0.02 -3.92
N ALA A 182 -0.10 -0.34 -2.72
CA ALA A 182 -0.92 -0.22 -1.52
C ALA A 182 -0.17 0.47 -0.37
N LEU A 183 -0.93 1.06 0.54
CA LEU A 183 -0.43 1.59 1.80
C LEU A 183 -1.41 1.30 2.93
N SER A 184 -0.89 1.30 4.16
CA SER A 184 -1.67 1.36 5.39
C SER A 184 -1.10 2.48 6.25
N ALA A 185 -1.95 3.31 6.84
CA ALA A 185 -1.54 4.39 7.73
C ALA A 185 -2.57 4.60 8.84
N GLY A 186 -2.08 4.96 10.02
CA GLY A 186 -2.94 5.17 11.17
C GLY A 186 -2.23 5.87 12.32
N MET A 187 -2.98 6.15 13.37
CA MET A 187 -2.49 6.60 14.67
C MET A 187 -2.74 5.49 15.70
N GLY A 188 -1.69 4.76 16.02
CA GLY A 188 -1.73 3.61 16.93
C GLY A 188 -1.49 3.99 18.38
N GLY A 189 -1.99 3.13 19.26
CA GLY A 189 -1.87 3.21 20.72
C GLY A 189 -2.16 1.85 21.35
N PRO A 190 -2.58 1.82 22.61
CA PRO A 190 -3.03 0.58 23.23
C PRO A 190 -4.26 0.02 22.51
N THR A 191 -4.37 -1.28 22.45
CA THR A 191 -5.51 -1.98 21.86
C THR A 191 -5.83 -3.24 22.63
N MET A 192 -7.08 -3.69 22.58
CA MET A 192 -7.57 -4.96 23.10
C MET A 192 -7.85 -5.95 21.96
N TYR A 193 -7.00 -5.92 20.95
CA TYR A 193 -7.06 -6.67 19.69
C TYR A 193 -7.64 -8.09 19.85
N HIS A 194 -8.62 -8.41 19.02
CA HIS A 194 -9.29 -9.71 18.93
C HIS A 194 -9.85 -10.25 20.26
N SER A 195 -10.32 -9.36 21.14
CA SER A 195 -10.91 -9.76 22.41
C SER A 195 -12.24 -9.04 22.70
N ALA A 196 -13.06 -9.60 23.60
CA ALA A 196 -14.29 -8.97 24.05
C ALA A 196 -14.08 -7.63 24.81
N TYR A 197 -12.83 -7.28 25.08
CA TYR A 197 -12.47 -5.99 25.66
C TYR A 197 -12.26 -4.89 24.62
N ASP A 198 -12.17 -5.21 23.32
CA ASP A 198 -12.16 -4.22 22.24
C ASP A 198 -13.58 -3.68 22.01
N ASN A 199 -14.14 -3.06 23.03
CA ASN A 199 -15.48 -2.47 23.02
C ASN A 199 -15.43 -0.94 23.12
N PHE A 200 -16.55 -0.30 22.81
CA PHE A 200 -16.63 1.15 22.75
C PHE A 200 -16.28 1.82 24.09
N HIS A 201 -16.69 1.23 25.24
CA HIS A 201 -16.37 1.80 26.55
C HIS A 201 -14.85 1.84 26.82
N TRP A 202 -14.13 0.77 26.49
CA TRP A 202 -12.68 0.76 26.58
C TRP A 202 -12.06 1.78 25.61
N TYR A 203 -12.58 1.83 24.37
CA TYR A 203 -12.09 2.74 23.35
C TYR A 203 -12.22 4.22 23.77
N GLU A 204 -13.40 4.63 24.23
CA GLU A 204 -13.66 6.01 24.68
C GLU A 204 -12.94 6.41 25.97
N THR A 205 -12.57 5.43 26.82
CA THR A 205 -11.93 5.72 28.12
C THR A 205 -10.40 5.58 28.10
N VAL A 206 -9.86 4.71 27.26
CA VAL A 206 -8.43 4.34 27.25
C VAL A 206 -7.80 4.48 25.87
N GLY A 207 -8.43 3.92 24.85
CA GLY A 207 -7.87 3.88 23.50
C GLY A 207 -7.77 5.27 22.85
N GLU A 208 -8.90 5.97 22.76
CA GLU A 208 -9.02 7.26 22.06
C GLU A 208 -10.01 8.22 22.76
N PRO A 209 -9.75 8.58 24.02
CA PRO A 209 -10.70 9.35 24.83
C PRO A 209 -11.02 10.74 24.28
N ASP A 210 -10.17 11.30 23.45
CA ASP A 210 -10.34 12.63 22.85
C ASP A 210 -10.91 12.60 21.43
N PHE A 211 -11.03 11.44 20.82
CA PHE A 211 -11.47 11.24 19.42
C PHE A 211 -10.77 12.14 18.40
N VAL A 212 -9.45 12.32 18.54
CA VAL A 212 -8.64 13.18 17.68
C VAL A 212 -7.84 12.42 16.62
N ALA A 213 -7.57 11.13 16.85
CA ALA A 213 -6.84 10.29 15.90
C ALA A 213 -7.64 10.12 14.59
N GLY A 214 -8.92 9.76 14.68
CA GLY A 214 -9.80 9.59 13.52
C GLY A 214 -9.79 10.77 12.55
N PRO A 215 -10.14 12.00 12.99
CA PRO A 215 -10.06 13.19 12.15
C PRO A 215 -8.66 13.50 11.61
N THR A 216 -7.60 13.15 12.34
CA THR A 216 -6.22 13.37 11.90
C THR A 216 -5.84 12.41 10.78
N VAL A 217 -6.13 11.11 10.96
CA VAL A 217 -5.88 10.08 9.94
C VAL A 217 -6.75 10.34 8.70
N ALA A 218 -8.03 10.73 8.88
CA ALA A 218 -8.91 11.12 7.76
C ALA A 218 -8.31 12.27 6.93
N LYS A 219 -7.69 13.27 7.56
CA LYS A 219 -6.99 14.36 6.85
C LYS A 219 -5.78 13.84 6.07
N VAL A 220 -4.95 12.99 6.67
CA VAL A 220 -3.77 12.42 5.99
C VAL A 220 -4.21 11.58 4.80
N MET A 221 -5.14 10.63 5.00
CA MET A 221 -5.68 9.76 3.95
C MET A 221 -6.37 10.56 2.85
N GLY A 222 -7.21 11.53 3.23
CA GLY A 222 -7.92 12.41 2.30
C GLY A 222 -6.96 13.26 1.46
N ILE A 223 -5.90 13.82 2.05
CA ILE A 223 -4.88 14.59 1.31
C ILE A 223 -4.13 13.68 0.34
N MET A 224 -3.74 12.48 0.75
CA MET A 224 -3.10 11.50 -0.17
C MET A 224 -4.02 11.18 -1.35
N ALA A 225 -5.28 10.84 -1.07
CA ALA A 225 -6.26 10.51 -2.10
C ALA A 225 -6.52 11.69 -3.06
N LEU A 226 -6.71 12.91 -2.53
CA LEU A 226 -6.96 14.10 -3.33
C LEU A 226 -5.73 14.53 -4.14
N ARG A 227 -4.52 14.42 -3.60
CA ARG A 227 -3.28 14.68 -4.36
C ARG A 227 -3.16 13.70 -5.52
N MET A 228 -3.39 12.41 -5.29
CA MET A 228 -3.37 11.41 -6.36
C MET A 228 -4.49 11.64 -7.36
N ALA A 229 -5.70 11.95 -6.90
CA ALA A 229 -6.86 12.15 -7.76
C ALA A 229 -6.74 13.40 -8.65
N ASN A 230 -6.03 14.44 -8.21
CA ASN A 230 -5.92 15.71 -8.93
C ASN A 230 -4.59 15.93 -9.65
N ALA A 231 -3.59 15.07 -9.43
CA ALA A 231 -2.29 15.20 -10.08
C ALA A 231 -2.40 15.04 -11.61
N GLU A 232 -1.64 15.83 -12.36
CA GLU A 232 -1.50 15.64 -13.81
C GLU A 232 -0.76 14.34 -14.10
N VAL A 233 0.40 14.16 -13.48
CA VAL A 233 1.16 12.90 -13.49
C VAL A 233 0.96 12.20 -12.16
N ILE A 234 0.64 10.91 -12.19
CA ILE A 234 0.45 10.10 -10.99
C ILE A 234 1.69 10.21 -10.10
N PRO A 235 1.54 10.61 -8.81
CA PRO A 235 2.67 11.01 -7.97
C PRO A 235 3.40 9.80 -7.35
N PHE A 236 3.84 8.86 -8.17
CA PHE A 236 4.61 7.71 -7.73
C PHE A 236 6.10 8.03 -7.62
N ASP A 237 6.70 7.67 -6.50
CA ASP A 237 8.16 7.69 -6.32
C ASP A 237 8.79 6.45 -6.96
N VAL A 238 9.08 6.55 -8.25
CA VAL A 238 9.63 5.44 -9.03
C VAL A 238 11.06 5.10 -8.58
N ALA A 239 11.83 6.09 -8.12
CA ALA A 239 13.21 5.88 -7.69
C ALA A 239 13.32 5.03 -6.42
N ARG A 240 12.28 5.03 -5.59
CA ARG A 240 12.25 4.28 -4.34
C ARG A 240 12.34 2.77 -4.54
N TYR A 241 11.84 2.23 -5.67
CA TYR A 241 11.99 0.80 -5.96
C TYR A 241 13.45 0.35 -5.95
N GLY A 242 14.36 1.11 -6.59
CA GLY A 242 15.77 0.72 -6.63
C GLY A 242 16.44 0.75 -5.25
N VAL A 243 16.01 1.65 -4.36
CA VAL A 243 16.50 1.72 -2.97
C VAL A 243 15.98 0.51 -2.18
N ASP A 244 14.67 0.31 -2.16
CA ASP A 244 14.04 -0.74 -1.36
C ASP A 244 14.45 -2.14 -1.84
N LEU A 245 14.54 -2.38 -3.15
CA LEU A 245 15.03 -3.64 -3.71
C LEU A 245 16.45 -3.97 -3.24
N ASN A 246 17.38 -3.00 -3.25
CA ASN A 246 18.73 -3.22 -2.76
C ASN A 246 18.75 -3.62 -1.27
N ASN A 247 17.93 -2.98 -0.45
CA ASN A 247 17.81 -3.29 0.98
C ASN A 247 17.23 -4.69 1.22
N HIS A 248 16.17 -5.04 0.48
CA HIS A 248 15.52 -6.36 0.61
C HIS A 248 16.42 -7.49 0.11
N LEU A 249 17.14 -7.29 -1.01
CA LEU A 249 18.11 -8.25 -1.52
C LEU A 249 19.24 -8.49 -0.52
N GLN A 250 19.73 -7.44 0.14
CA GLN A 250 20.75 -7.57 1.17
C GLN A 250 20.23 -8.35 2.38
N THR A 251 18.98 -8.12 2.79
CA THR A 251 18.36 -8.84 3.90
C THR A 251 18.19 -10.33 3.57
N ALA A 252 17.64 -10.65 2.39
CA ALA A 252 17.48 -12.02 1.93
C ALA A 252 18.83 -12.75 1.81
N ALA A 253 19.85 -12.08 1.22
CA ALA A 253 21.18 -12.65 1.09
C ALA A 253 21.79 -13.00 2.44
N LYS A 254 21.68 -12.12 3.44
CA LYS A 254 22.21 -12.39 4.80
C LYS A 254 21.58 -13.65 5.42
N GLN A 255 20.28 -13.86 5.25
CA GLN A 255 19.59 -15.03 5.78
C GLN A 255 20.05 -16.31 5.05
N ILE A 256 20.09 -16.31 3.72
CA ILE A 256 20.50 -17.47 2.92
C ILE A 256 21.98 -17.83 3.15
N GLN A 257 22.84 -16.83 3.30
CA GLN A 257 24.27 -17.05 3.52
C GLN A 257 24.61 -17.71 4.86
N THR A 258 23.67 -17.80 5.80
CA THR A 258 23.87 -18.56 7.05
C THR A 258 24.08 -20.06 6.80
N TYR A 259 23.45 -20.60 5.74
CA TYR A 259 23.56 -22.04 5.36
C TYR A 259 24.14 -22.25 3.96
N ALA A 260 24.12 -21.25 3.09
CA ALA A 260 24.69 -21.27 1.74
C ALA A 260 25.64 -20.07 1.53
N PRO A 261 26.85 -20.08 2.14
CA PRO A 261 27.75 -18.91 2.15
C PRO A 261 28.16 -18.39 0.76
N GLN A 262 28.09 -19.23 -0.28
CA GLN A 262 28.43 -18.88 -1.66
C GLN A 262 27.28 -18.16 -2.40
N PHE A 263 26.07 -18.09 -1.81
CA PHE A 263 24.93 -17.41 -2.44
C PHE A 263 25.21 -15.93 -2.62
N SER A 264 24.92 -15.42 -3.82
CA SER A 264 25.16 -14.03 -4.18
C SER A 264 23.97 -13.43 -4.89
N VAL A 265 23.63 -12.19 -4.54
CA VAL A 265 22.57 -11.39 -5.18
C VAL A 265 23.13 -10.25 -6.03
N GLU A 266 24.42 -10.28 -6.38
CA GLU A 266 25.09 -9.16 -7.05
C GLU A 266 24.48 -8.80 -8.41
N LYS A 267 24.03 -9.78 -9.21
CA LYS A 267 23.36 -9.52 -10.47
C LYS A 267 22.03 -8.78 -10.26
N LEU A 268 21.26 -9.21 -9.26
CA LEU A 268 20.00 -8.56 -8.89
C LEU A 268 20.24 -7.15 -8.37
N ARG A 269 21.26 -6.95 -7.53
CA ARG A 269 21.62 -5.63 -7.00
C ARG A 269 22.11 -4.68 -8.11
N ALA A 270 22.88 -5.17 -9.06
CA ALA A 270 23.29 -4.38 -10.23
C ALA A 270 22.06 -3.91 -11.02
N SER A 271 21.09 -4.79 -11.25
CA SER A 271 19.84 -4.45 -11.93
C SER A 271 18.99 -3.46 -11.12
N ALA A 272 18.88 -3.62 -9.80
CA ALA A 272 18.18 -2.68 -8.92
C ALA A 272 18.85 -1.29 -8.91
N THR A 273 20.17 -1.25 -8.97
CA THR A 273 20.94 0.00 -9.07
C THR A 273 20.68 0.71 -10.41
N GLN A 274 20.59 -0.04 -11.50
CA GLN A 274 20.26 0.49 -12.83
C GLN A 274 18.84 1.05 -12.86
N ILE A 275 17.86 0.35 -12.27
CA ILE A 275 16.48 0.82 -12.10
C ILE A 275 16.48 2.18 -11.40
N LYS A 276 17.22 2.31 -10.28
CA LYS A 276 17.32 3.58 -9.56
C LYS A 276 17.88 4.70 -10.45
N GLN A 277 18.94 4.44 -11.18
CA GLN A 277 19.56 5.44 -12.07
C GLN A 277 18.59 5.93 -13.15
N HIS A 278 17.87 5.03 -13.81
CA HIS A 278 16.88 5.40 -14.82
C HIS A 278 15.67 6.12 -14.22
N ALA A 279 15.26 5.73 -13.02
CA ALA A 279 14.18 6.41 -12.30
C ALA A 279 14.56 7.82 -11.83
N ASP A 280 15.80 8.04 -11.39
CA ASP A 280 16.33 9.38 -11.08
C ASP A 280 16.35 10.28 -12.33
N GLN A 281 16.74 9.72 -13.48
CA GLN A 281 16.66 10.41 -14.77
C GLN A 281 15.22 10.77 -15.14
N LEU A 282 14.27 9.83 -14.93
CA LEU A 282 12.84 10.07 -15.16
C LEU A 282 12.31 11.20 -14.27
N ALA A 283 12.61 11.18 -12.98
CA ALA A 283 12.19 12.21 -12.03
C ALA A 283 12.73 13.60 -12.44
N THR A 284 14.00 13.65 -12.87
CA THR A 284 14.63 14.88 -13.36
C THR A 284 13.97 15.40 -14.63
N ALA A 285 13.73 14.51 -15.60
CA ALA A 285 13.09 14.86 -16.88
C ALA A 285 11.65 15.33 -16.68
N LEU A 286 10.89 14.67 -15.81
CA LEU A 286 9.52 15.06 -15.45
C LEU A 286 9.50 16.46 -14.83
N ARG A 287 10.35 16.74 -13.86
CA ARG A 287 10.45 18.05 -13.24
C ARG A 287 10.74 19.15 -14.28
N LEU A 288 11.73 18.95 -15.12
CA LEU A 288 12.09 19.93 -16.16
C LEU A 288 10.95 20.18 -17.16
N LYS A 289 10.15 19.15 -17.48
CA LYS A 289 8.98 19.31 -18.35
C LYS A 289 7.85 20.07 -17.67
N LEU A 290 7.55 19.73 -16.40
CA LEU A 290 6.48 20.37 -15.64
C LEU A 290 6.82 21.84 -15.30
N ASP A 291 8.07 22.14 -14.98
CA ASP A 291 8.55 23.51 -14.71
C ASP A 291 8.67 24.36 -16.00
N GLY A 292 8.70 23.73 -17.16
CA GLY A 292 8.90 24.37 -18.47
C GLY A 292 7.62 24.46 -19.30
N LYS A 293 7.64 23.81 -20.46
CA LYS A 293 6.53 23.85 -21.43
C LYS A 293 5.32 22.99 -21.05
N GLY A 294 5.43 22.19 -20.00
CA GLY A 294 4.43 21.18 -19.63
C GLY A 294 4.50 19.94 -20.54
N LEU A 295 3.51 19.09 -20.39
CA LEU A 295 3.32 17.86 -21.15
C LEU A 295 2.07 17.99 -22.03
N SER A 296 2.14 17.47 -23.24
CA SER A 296 0.96 17.35 -24.09
C SER A 296 -0.02 16.33 -23.50
N THR A 297 -1.30 16.44 -23.84
CA THR A 297 -2.34 15.47 -23.42
C THR A 297 -1.95 14.03 -23.78
N GLN A 298 -1.34 13.83 -24.95
CA GLN A 298 -0.88 12.50 -25.37
C GLN A 298 0.27 11.97 -24.50
N GLN A 299 1.23 12.83 -24.14
CA GLN A 299 2.32 12.46 -23.25
C GLN A 299 1.81 12.14 -21.85
N LEU A 300 0.89 12.94 -21.29
CA LEU A 300 0.26 12.69 -20.00
C LEU A 300 -0.48 11.35 -19.97
N ALA A 301 -1.30 11.07 -20.98
CA ALA A 301 -2.02 9.80 -21.08
C ALA A 301 -1.07 8.59 -21.14
N ALA A 302 -0.02 8.66 -21.97
CA ALA A 302 0.96 7.58 -22.10
C ALA A 302 1.77 7.36 -20.80
N LEU A 303 2.16 8.43 -20.12
CA LEU A 303 2.84 8.38 -18.84
C LEU A 303 1.97 7.74 -17.76
N ASN A 304 0.76 8.26 -17.55
CA ASN A 304 -0.14 7.76 -16.50
C ASN A 304 -0.54 6.31 -16.75
N LYS A 305 -0.78 5.91 -18.00
CA LYS A 305 -1.03 4.50 -18.35
C LYS A 305 0.13 3.59 -17.95
N THR A 306 1.37 4.06 -18.15
CA THR A 306 2.56 3.29 -17.75
C THR A 306 2.71 3.27 -16.22
N MET A 307 2.47 4.40 -15.54
CA MET A 307 2.50 4.50 -14.07
C MET A 307 1.51 3.53 -13.41
N ILE A 308 0.25 3.47 -13.87
CA ILE A 308 -0.77 2.54 -13.35
C ILE A 308 -0.28 1.09 -13.39
N SER A 309 0.47 0.73 -14.42
CA SER A 309 0.96 -0.65 -14.61
C SER A 309 2.33 -0.94 -13.98
N LEU A 310 2.95 0.04 -13.30
CA LEU A 310 4.37 -0.03 -12.93
C LEU A 310 4.67 -1.22 -12.01
N GLU A 311 3.96 -1.37 -10.91
CA GLU A 311 4.19 -2.41 -9.89
C GLU A 311 3.81 -3.81 -10.38
N ARG A 312 2.93 -3.89 -11.39
CA ARG A 312 2.60 -5.17 -12.06
C ARG A 312 3.79 -5.79 -12.79
N ALA A 313 4.91 -5.06 -12.93
CA ALA A 313 6.18 -5.62 -13.40
C ALA A 313 6.69 -6.78 -12.52
N PHE A 314 6.30 -6.80 -11.25
CA PHE A 314 6.67 -7.85 -10.29
C PHE A 314 5.75 -9.07 -10.32
N LEU A 315 4.65 -9.05 -11.07
CA LEU A 315 3.76 -10.21 -11.13
C LEU A 315 4.39 -11.36 -11.94
N ASP A 316 4.17 -12.56 -11.44
CA ASP A 316 4.66 -13.80 -12.05
C ASP A 316 3.57 -14.87 -11.99
N GLU A 317 3.25 -15.45 -13.14
CA GLU A 317 2.15 -16.44 -13.27
C GLU A 317 2.42 -17.75 -12.53
N LYS A 318 3.69 -18.08 -12.27
CA LYS A 318 4.07 -19.24 -11.49
C LYS A 318 3.69 -19.09 -10.01
N GLY A 319 3.60 -17.84 -9.53
CA GLY A 319 3.33 -17.52 -8.13
C GLY A 319 4.41 -18.02 -7.17
N MET A 320 4.05 -18.11 -5.90
CA MET A 320 4.97 -18.59 -4.85
C MET A 320 4.81 -20.10 -4.64
N ALA A 321 5.87 -20.76 -4.15
CA ALA A 321 5.88 -22.20 -3.88
C ALA A 321 4.84 -22.61 -2.81
N TYR A 322 4.51 -21.72 -1.89
CA TYR A 322 3.50 -21.93 -0.85
C TYR A 322 2.07 -21.56 -1.26
N GLY A 323 1.88 -21.01 -2.47
CA GLY A 323 0.56 -20.69 -3.00
C GLY A 323 0.64 -19.89 -4.29
N THR A 324 0.15 -20.44 -5.38
CA THR A 324 0.19 -19.80 -6.72
C THR A 324 -0.67 -18.53 -6.80
N TRP A 325 -1.58 -18.34 -5.85
CA TRP A 325 -2.38 -17.13 -5.70
C TRP A 325 -1.52 -15.90 -5.38
N TYR A 326 -0.43 -16.08 -4.61
CA TYR A 326 0.55 -15.03 -4.34
C TYR A 326 1.46 -14.84 -5.55
N ARG A 327 1.15 -13.84 -6.36
CA ARG A 327 1.80 -13.63 -7.67
C ARG A 327 2.91 -12.59 -7.66
N SER A 328 2.95 -11.73 -6.63
CA SER A 328 3.97 -10.69 -6.53
C SER A 328 5.31 -11.27 -6.07
N LEU A 329 6.34 -11.13 -6.91
CA LEU A 329 7.74 -11.42 -6.55
C LEU A 329 8.31 -10.39 -5.58
N TYR A 330 7.63 -9.23 -5.41
CA TYR A 330 8.12 -8.15 -4.55
C TYR A 330 7.73 -8.34 -3.10
N ALA A 331 6.47 -8.63 -2.82
CA ALA A 331 5.95 -8.73 -1.46
C ALA A 331 4.81 -9.73 -1.33
N SER A 332 4.72 -10.35 -0.17
CA SER A 332 3.63 -11.23 0.25
C SER A 332 3.56 -11.27 1.77
N SER A 333 2.51 -11.87 2.31
CA SER A 333 2.51 -12.36 3.69
C SER A 333 3.39 -13.59 3.83
N ASP A 334 3.87 -13.86 5.05
CA ASP A 334 4.50 -15.12 5.36
C ASP A 334 3.46 -16.28 5.35
N PRO A 335 3.85 -17.49 4.93
CA PRO A 335 2.92 -18.60 4.83
C PRO A 335 2.60 -19.28 6.18
N TYR A 336 3.24 -18.87 7.27
CA TYR A 336 3.13 -19.51 8.58
C TYR A 336 2.11 -18.79 9.48
N SER A 337 2.24 -17.45 9.59
CA SER A 337 1.30 -16.64 10.38
C SER A 337 0.27 -15.90 9.53
N GLY A 338 0.59 -15.62 8.27
CA GLY A 338 -0.23 -14.78 7.40
C GLY A 338 -0.06 -13.28 7.64
N TYR A 339 0.67 -12.85 8.68
CA TYR A 339 0.78 -11.44 9.10
C TYR A 339 2.08 -10.77 8.66
N ALA A 340 3.21 -11.46 8.79
CA ALA A 340 4.50 -10.84 8.57
C ALA A 340 4.72 -10.41 7.12
N SER A 341 5.36 -9.25 6.95
CA SER A 341 5.76 -8.73 5.66
C SER A 341 6.97 -9.50 5.12
N TRP A 342 6.78 -10.30 4.10
CA TRP A 342 7.87 -10.93 3.37
C TRP A 342 8.18 -10.17 2.10
N MET A 343 9.34 -9.49 2.12
CA MET A 343 9.85 -8.82 0.93
C MET A 343 10.77 -9.77 0.17
N LEU A 344 10.56 -9.87 -1.16
CA LEU A 344 11.16 -10.90 -2.02
C LEU A 344 10.82 -12.31 -1.52
N PRO A 345 9.51 -12.62 -1.38
CA PRO A 345 9.00 -13.72 -0.57
C PRO A 345 9.53 -15.10 -0.98
N GLY A 346 9.84 -15.32 -2.25
CA GLY A 346 10.44 -16.57 -2.70
C GLY A 346 11.80 -16.85 -2.06
N PHE A 347 12.65 -15.82 -1.92
CA PHE A 347 13.96 -15.99 -1.23
C PHE A 347 13.80 -16.23 0.27
N LEU A 348 12.84 -15.55 0.91
CA LEU A 348 12.58 -15.76 2.34
C LEU A 348 11.97 -17.14 2.61
N PHE A 349 11.17 -17.66 1.69
CA PHE A 349 10.65 -19.02 1.80
C PHE A 349 11.77 -20.06 1.72
N GLU A 350 12.67 -19.96 0.74
CA GLU A 350 13.87 -20.84 0.69
C GLU A 350 14.71 -20.70 1.96
N ALA A 351 14.91 -19.46 2.46
CA ALA A 351 15.64 -19.23 3.71
C ALA A 351 14.98 -19.93 4.91
N SER A 352 13.64 -19.92 4.99
CA SER A 352 12.91 -20.58 6.08
C SER A 352 13.01 -22.10 6.07
N LEU A 353 13.30 -22.68 4.91
CA LEU A 353 13.51 -24.12 4.71
C LEU A 353 15.00 -24.53 4.72
N GLU A 354 15.92 -23.58 4.85
CA GLU A 354 17.36 -23.76 4.63
C GLU A 354 17.67 -24.44 3.28
N SER A 355 16.85 -24.17 2.26
CA SER A 355 16.93 -24.76 0.92
C SER A 355 17.65 -23.84 -0.07
N THR A 356 18.32 -24.45 -1.04
CA THR A 356 18.94 -23.73 -2.17
C THR A 356 18.34 -24.13 -3.51
N GLU A 357 17.36 -25.02 -3.50
CA GLU A 357 16.85 -25.69 -4.71
C GLU A 357 16.21 -24.71 -5.68
N ALA A 358 15.37 -23.79 -5.19
CA ALA A 358 14.69 -22.83 -6.04
C ALA A 358 15.48 -21.54 -6.29
N LEU A 359 16.63 -21.31 -5.63
CA LEU A 359 17.38 -20.05 -5.73
C LEU A 359 17.78 -19.68 -7.17
N PRO A 360 18.21 -20.60 -8.06
CA PRO A 360 18.52 -20.26 -9.44
C PRO A 360 17.29 -19.82 -10.26
N ASP A 361 16.13 -20.48 -10.08
CA ASP A 361 14.85 -20.10 -10.70
C ASP A 361 14.39 -18.73 -10.20
N LEU A 362 14.48 -18.50 -8.90
CA LEU A 362 14.13 -17.23 -8.27
C LEU A 362 15.00 -16.07 -8.79
N GLU A 363 16.31 -16.26 -8.92
CA GLU A 363 17.20 -15.25 -9.52
C GLU A 363 16.72 -14.86 -10.92
N GLN A 364 16.42 -15.82 -11.77
CA GLN A 364 15.97 -15.57 -13.15
C GLN A 364 14.63 -14.86 -13.20
N ARG A 365 13.65 -15.27 -12.38
CA ARG A 365 12.32 -14.66 -12.30
C ARG A 365 12.41 -13.21 -11.83
N HIS A 366 13.22 -12.92 -10.82
CA HIS A 366 13.44 -11.56 -10.35
C HIS A 366 14.18 -10.69 -11.36
N LEU A 367 15.20 -11.21 -12.06
CA LEU A 367 15.88 -10.49 -13.14
C LEU A 367 14.89 -10.11 -14.24
N ALA A 368 14.01 -11.04 -14.62
CA ALA A 368 12.96 -10.75 -15.61
C ALA A 368 11.96 -9.69 -15.13
N ALA A 369 11.55 -9.72 -13.86
CA ALA A 369 10.69 -8.71 -13.27
C ALA A 369 11.36 -7.33 -13.22
N PHE A 370 12.62 -7.27 -12.83
CA PHE A 370 13.41 -6.04 -12.80
C PHE A 370 13.59 -5.45 -14.20
N GLN A 371 13.82 -6.30 -15.20
CA GLN A 371 13.89 -5.87 -16.60
C GLN A 371 12.55 -5.30 -17.08
N ARG A 372 11.40 -5.92 -16.72
CA ARG A 372 10.08 -5.37 -17.04
C ARG A 372 9.87 -3.99 -16.42
N LEU A 373 10.26 -3.80 -15.14
CA LEU A 373 10.18 -2.52 -14.45
C LEU A 373 11.06 -1.46 -15.13
N ASP A 374 12.31 -1.79 -15.42
CA ASP A 374 13.27 -0.89 -16.09
C ASP A 374 12.78 -0.49 -17.48
N THR A 375 12.24 -1.44 -18.22
CA THR A 375 11.64 -1.17 -19.56
C THR A 375 10.49 -0.17 -19.47
N LYS A 376 9.63 -0.25 -18.46
CA LYS A 376 8.55 0.72 -18.23
C LYS A 376 9.12 2.12 -17.93
N ILE A 377 10.16 2.21 -17.10
CA ILE A 377 10.85 3.48 -16.80
C ILE A 377 11.46 4.10 -18.05
N LEU A 378 12.18 3.30 -18.84
CA LEU A 378 12.75 3.74 -20.12
C LEU A 378 11.68 4.18 -21.15
N THR A 379 10.53 3.51 -21.14
CA THR A 379 9.38 3.90 -21.97
C THR A 379 8.85 5.28 -21.58
N MET A 380 8.70 5.54 -20.28
CA MET A 380 8.31 6.86 -19.77
C MET A 380 9.34 7.94 -20.12
N LEU A 381 10.64 7.64 -20.00
CA LEU A 381 11.71 8.56 -20.43
C LEU A 381 11.65 8.89 -21.93
N LYS A 382 11.30 7.93 -22.79
CA LYS A 382 11.11 8.16 -24.23
C LYS A 382 9.91 9.06 -24.51
N THR A 383 8.83 8.90 -23.75
CA THR A 383 7.61 9.73 -23.87
C THR A 383 7.89 11.21 -23.56
N LEU A 384 8.89 11.49 -22.71
CA LEU A 384 9.28 12.85 -22.32
C LEU A 384 10.20 13.56 -23.34
N LYS A 385 10.77 12.84 -24.26
CA LYS A 385 11.60 13.43 -25.34
C LYS A 385 10.74 14.04 -26.43
#